data_d93bb2877d46f7121e480c7530b1eced
#
_entry.id   d93bb2877d46f7121e480c7530b1eced
#
_cell.length_a   1.000
_cell.length_b   1.000
_cell.length_c   1.000
_cell.angle_alpha   90.00
_cell.angle_beta   90.00
_cell.angle_gamma   90.00
#
_symmetry.space_group_name_H-M   'P 1'
#
loop_
_entity.id
_entity.type
_entity.pdbx_description
1 polymer ?
#
loop_
_entity_poly.entity_id
_entity_poly.type
_entity_poly.pdbx_seq_one_letter_code
_entity_poly.pdbx_strand_id
1 'polypeptide(L)'
;KEAGFDAFPTTWEDVEKASEYFNEKGITTVAFGNGGKWQANSDFLSTLGNRYTGPDWFMGLIAKSGSAFTDDTFVAALTETQRLFHDTKIFNEDFNAVTNEDAREYYISGDAAAFIGGNWDESYIAATLLASNEEKYNNIGFAVLPQPADATYAPNSQNIGLGYAVAINPKVADDPEKLAAAIDLAEYVTGPAFANYVATNYALGGLTKVADVDLSNFDQITQDFYNWSYVDTETCEIYDSYISSAVWDVLNTDLQTMMNGDMTPEDVAANAQAAYEANY
;
A
#
# COMPACT_ATOMS: atom_id res chain seq x y z
N LYS A 1 -13.27 7.54 18.37
CA LYS A 1 -14.19 8.34 19.22
C LYS A 1 -13.59 8.52 20.62
N GLU A 2 -13.05 7.47 21.25
CA GLU A 2 -12.44 7.57 22.57
C GLU A 2 -11.23 8.50 22.62
N ALA A 3 -10.46 8.60 21.52
CA ALA A 3 -9.36 9.55 21.36
C ALA A 3 -9.82 10.97 20.97
N GLY A 4 -11.13 11.25 20.98
CA GLY A 4 -11.70 12.59 20.70
C GLY A 4 -12.03 12.87 19.23
N PHE A 5 -12.04 11.85 18.38
CA PHE A 5 -12.36 11.99 16.95
C PHE A 5 -13.65 11.26 16.59
N ASP A 6 -14.53 11.88 15.80
CA ASP A 6 -15.78 11.25 15.34
C ASP A 6 -15.58 10.22 14.23
N ALA A 7 -14.48 10.37 13.43
CA ALA A 7 -14.05 9.49 12.36
C ALA A 7 -12.53 9.28 12.43
N PHE A 8 -12.00 8.41 11.58
CA PHE A 8 -10.55 8.27 11.45
C PHE A 8 -9.93 9.61 11.02
N PRO A 9 -8.83 10.05 11.68
CA PRO A 9 -8.16 11.31 11.35
C PRO A 9 -7.70 11.36 9.88
N THR A 10 -7.91 12.50 9.23
CA THR A 10 -7.54 12.71 7.83
C THR A 10 -6.19 13.42 7.64
N THR A 11 -5.56 13.87 8.73
CA THR A 11 -4.23 14.47 8.75
C THR A 11 -3.30 13.72 9.71
N TRP A 12 -2.00 13.72 9.41
CA TRP A 12 -1.00 13.08 10.28
C TRP A 12 -0.91 13.78 11.64
N GLU A 13 -1.08 15.10 11.69
CA GLU A 13 -1.11 15.85 12.95
C GLU A 13 -2.26 15.40 13.87
N ASP A 14 -3.40 15.05 13.31
CA ASP A 14 -4.51 14.54 14.09
C ASP A 14 -4.30 13.08 14.50
N VAL A 15 -3.60 12.27 13.69
CA VAL A 15 -3.14 10.93 14.10
C VAL A 15 -2.13 11.02 15.24
N GLU A 16 -1.19 11.99 15.20
CA GLU A 16 -0.26 12.24 16.30
C GLU A 16 -0.98 12.58 17.61
N LYS A 17 -2.01 13.44 17.55
CA LYS A 17 -2.86 13.73 18.73
C LYS A 17 -3.60 12.48 19.22
N ALA A 18 -4.14 11.67 18.30
CA ALA A 18 -4.79 10.43 18.67
C ALA A 18 -3.82 9.43 19.31
N SER A 19 -2.54 9.46 18.88
CA SER A 19 -1.52 8.57 19.41
C SER A 19 -1.21 8.79 20.88
N GLU A 20 -1.35 10.00 21.39
CA GLU A 20 -1.21 10.29 22.83
C GLU A 20 -2.19 9.43 23.67
N TYR A 21 -3.44 9.36 23.24
CA TYR A 21 -4.47 8.56 23.91
C TYR A 21 -4.17 7.05 23.87
N PHE A 22 -3.74 6.52 22.72
CA PHE A 22 -3.46 5.10 22.57
C PHE A 22 -2.19 4.70 23.30
N ASN A 23 -1.13 5.51 23.23
CA ASN A 23 0.13 5.27 23.91
C ASN A 23 -0.03 5.25 25.44
N GLU A 24 -0.88 6.11 26.02
CA GLU A 24 -1.21 6.07 27.46
C GLU A 24 -1.86 4.74 27.89
N LYS A 25 -2.51 4.04 26.97
CA LYS A 25 -3.12 2.73 27.18
C LYS A 25 -2.21 1.55 26.82
N GLY A 26 -1.01 1.81 26.32
CA GLY A 26 -0.10 0.78 25.84
C GLY A 26 -0.53 0.16 24.50
N ILE A 27 -1.34 0.88 23.71
CA ILE A 27 -1.84 0.45 22.40
C ILE A 27 -1.06 1.21 21.32
N THR A 28 -0.54 0.49 20.35
CA THR A 28 0.05 1.08 19.13
C THR A 28 -1.04 1.80 18.33
N THR A 29 -0.77 3.01 17.85
CA THR A 29 -1.78 3.74 17.07
C THR A 29 -1.98 3.10 15.71
N VAL A 30 -0.90 2.83 14.99
CA VAL A 30 -0.93 2.19 13.67
C VAL A 30 0.11 1.07 13.62
N ALA A 31 -0.33 -0.17 13.43
CA ALA A 31 0.58 -1.27 13.16
C ALA A 31 1.10 -1.22 11.72
N PHE A 32 2.40 -1.42 11.56
CA PHE A 32 3.07 -1.49 10.27
C PHE A 32 4.17 -2.53 10.29
N GLY A 33 4.29 -3.35 9.25
CA GLY A 33 5.29 -4.39 9.14
C GLY A 33 6.12 -4.20 7.88
N ASN A 34 7.42 -3.85 8.05
CA ASN A 34 8.37 -3.63 6.98
C ASN A 34 9.55 -4.62 6.99
N GLY A 35 9.42 -5.75 7.70
CA GLY A 35 10.45 -6.80 7.70
C GLY A 35 10.74 -7.38 6.31
N GLY A 36 9.75 -7.35 5.42
CA GLY A 36 9.89 -7.68 4.00
C GLY A 36 10.50 -6.58 3.13
N LYS A 37 10.72 -5.38 3.66
CA LYS A 37 11.27 -4.15 3.06
C LYS A 37 10.39 -3.47 2.01
N TRP A 38 9.52 -4.18 1.33
CA TRP A 38 8.72 -3.65 0.22
C TRP A 38 7.56 -2.76 0.70
N GLN A 39 7.04 -2.99 1.90
CA GLN A 39 5.84 -2.29 2.40
C GLN A 39 6.06 -0.78 2.55
N ALA A 40 7.25 -0.37 3.01
CA ALA A 40 7.57 1.04 3.13
C ALA A 40 7.50 1.79 1.79
N ASN A 41 7.93 1.16 0.71
CA ASN A 41 7.83 1.72 -0.64
C ASN A 41 6.42 1.57 -1.21
N SER A 42 5.90 0.35 -1.26
CA SER A 42 4.66 0.02 -1.96
C SER A 42 3.43 0.55 -1.22
N ASP A 43 3.29 0.22 0.08
CA ASP A 43 2.06 0.53 0.82
C ASP A 43 2.06 1.96 1.37
N PHE A 44 3.22 2.53 1.69
CA PHE A 44 3.32 3.82 2.35
C PHE A 44 3.84 4.94 1.44
N LEU A 45 5.11 4.87 1.00
CA LEU A 45 5.74 5.95 0.25
C LEU A 45 5.06 6.19 -1.10
N SER A 46 4.58 5.16 -1.78
CA SER A 46 3.87 5.33 -3.04
C SER A 46 2.65 6.24 -2.90
N THR A 47 1.86 6.07 -1.84
CA THR A 47 0.72 6.96 -1.59
C THR A 47 1.17 8.33 -1.08
N LEU A 48 2.04 8.37 -0.06
CA LEU A 48 2.52 9.63 0.52
C LEU A 48 3.30 10.46 -0.50
N GLY A 49 4.17 9.82 -1.28
CA GLY A 49 4.98 10.45 -2.31
C GLY A 49 4.15 11.12 -3.39
N ASN A 50 3.12 10.44 -3.89
CA ASN A 50 2.22 11.04 -4.89
C ASN A 50 1.53 12.32 -4.38
N ARG A 51 1.31 12.46 -3.06
CA ARG A 51 0.73 13.68 -2.48
C ARG A 51 1.68 14.88 -2.49
N TYR A 52 2.99 14.63 -2.51
CA TYR A 52 4.03 15.65 -2.64
C TYR A 52 4.43 15.92 -4.08
N THR A 53 4.63 14.86 -4.88
CA THR A 53 5.16 14.94 -6.24
C THR A 53 4.09 15.22 -7.29
N GLY A 54 2.83 14.87 -6.99
CA GLY A 54 1.73 14.89 -7.95
C GLY A 54 1.67 13.64 -8.84
N PRO A 55 0.54 13.45 -9.54
CA PRO A 55 0.22 12.20 -10.24
C PRO A 55 1.12 11.92 -11.45
N ASP A 56 1.69 12.95 -12.07
CA ASP A 56 2.46 12.80 -13.31
C ASP A 56 3.96 12.54 -13.07
N TRP A 57 4.43 12.75 -11.84
CA TRP A 57 5.86 12.69 -11.53
C TRP A 57 6.47 11.31 -11.78
N PHE A 58 5.85 10.26 -11.26
CA PHE A 58 6.35 8.90 -11.42
C PHE A 58 6.36 8.45 -12.88
N MET A 59 5.30 8.75 -13.62
CA MET A 59 5.28 8.49 -15.06
C MET A 59 6.29 9.35 -15.83
N GLY A 60 6.63 10.52 -15.31
CA GLY A 60 7.73 11.35 -15.79
C GLY A 60 9.10 10.69 -15.65
N LEU A 61 9.35 9.97 -14.55
CA LEU A 61 10.55 9.11 -14.39
C LEU A 61 10.57 8.01 -15.46
N ILE A 62 9.48 7.27 -15.60
CA ILE A 62 9.37 6.16 -16.57
C ILE A 62 9.59 6.66 -17.99
N ALA A 63 9.00 7.80 -18.34
CA ALA A 63 9.13 8.42 -19.67
C ALA A 63 10.44 9.18 -19.89
N LYS A 64 11.30 9.32 -18.87
CA LYS A 64 12.53 10.18 -18.89
C LYS A 64 12.22 11.62 -19.29
N SER A 65 11.11 12.17 -18.81
CA SER A 65 10.59 13.47 -19.20
C SER A 65 10.83 14.59 -18.17
N GLY A 66 11.86 14.46 -17.35
CA GLY A 66 12.37 15.52 -16.49
C GLY A 66 12.15 15.32 -14.98
N SER A 67 11.43 14.28 -14.54
CA SER A 67 11.37 13.92 -13.12
C SER A 67 12.64 13.19 -12.69
N ALA A 68 13.05 13.39 -11.44
CA ALA A 68 14.22 12.76 -10.83
C ALA A 68 13.92 12.37 -9.37
N PHE A 69 14.53 11.30 -8.86
CA PHE A 69 14.42 10.95 -7.44
C PHE A 69 14.99 12.02 -6.51
N THR A 70 15.85 12.90 -7.04
CA THR A 70 16.42 14.05 -6.30
C THR A 70 15.57 15.30 -6.36
N ASP A 71 14.36 15.25 -6.91
CA ASP A 71 13.45 16.41 -6.90
C ASP A 71 13.05 16.77 -5.47
N ASP A 72 12.99 18.06 -5.16
CA ASP A 72 12.67 18.58 -3.81
C ASP A 72 11.35 18.01 -3.28
N THR A 73 10.38 17.77 -4.15
CA THR A 73 9.07 17.19 -3.77
C THR A 73 9.18 15.73 -3.35
N PHE A 74 10.03 14.93 -3.97
CA PHE A 74 10.26 13.56 -3.56
C PHE A 74 11.08 13.49 -2.27
N VAL A 75 12.10 14.34 -2.13
CA VAL A 75 12.87 14.48 -0.88
C VAL A 75 11.98 14.92 0.28
N ALA A 76 11.01 15.82 0.04
CA ALA A 76 10.02 16.19 1.06
C ALA A 76 9.16 15.00 1.50
N ALA A 77 8.73 14.13 0.58
CA ALA A 77 8.00 12.92 0.91
C ALA A 77 8.85 11.94 1.76
N LEU A 78 10.13 11.79 1.43
CA LEU A 78 11.06 10.98 2.22
C LEU A 78 11.28 11.58 3.62
N THR A 79 11.41 12.90 3.72
CA THR A 79 11.56 13.62 4.99
C THR A 79 10.34 13.39 5.89
N GLU A 80 9.14 13.53 5.37
CA GLU A 80 7.93 13.26 6.14
C GLU A 80 7.80 11.78 6.52
N THR A 81 8.19 10.86 5.62
CA THR A 81 8.24 9.43 5.94
C THR A 81 9.18 9.17 7.12
N GLN A 82 10.41 9.70 7.08
CA GLN A 82 11.37 9.57 8.20
C GLN A 82 10.80 10.14 9.49
N ARG A 83 10.25 11.36 9.45
CA ARG A 83 9.64 12.02 10.61
C ARG A 83 8.56 11.16 11.26
N LEU A 84 7.66 10.62 10.47
CA LEU A 84 6.54 9.83 10.97
C LEU A 84 6.99 8.53 11.64
N PHE A 85 7.97 7.83 11.11
CA PHE A 85 8.43 6.56 11.67
C PHE A 85 9.49 6.72 12.76
N HIS A 86 10.39 7.69 12.62
CA HIS A 86 11.51 7.87 13.55
C HIS A 86 11.17 8.81 14.72
N ASP A 87 10.49 9.94 14.45
CA ASP A 87 10.33 11.00 15.43
C ASP A 87 9.00 10.93 16.19
N THR A 88 8.01 10.14 15.70
CA THR A 88 6.71 9.99 16.35
C THR A 88 6.58 8.63 17.04
N LYS A 89 5.51 8.48 17.81
CA LYS A 89 5.10 7.20 18.42
C LYS A 89 3.79 6.67 17.83
N ILE A 90 3.58 6.93 16.55
CA ILE A 90 2.40 6.45 15.83
C ILE A 90 2.51 4.95 15.57
N PHE A 91 3.68 4.50 15.12
CA PHE A 91 3.93 3.12 14.68
C PHE A 91 4.53 2.25 15.80
N ASN A 92 4.40 0.94 15.64
CA ASN A 92 5.09 -0.04 16.49
C ASN A 92 6.62 0.11 16.37
N GLU A 93 7.34 -0.02 17.48
CA GLU A 93 8.81 0.19 17.51
C GLU A 93 9.58 -0.85 16.68
N ASP A 94 9.01 -2.02 16.48
CA ASP A 94 9.59 -3.15 15.74
C ASP A 94 9.17 -3.22 14.26
N PHE A 95 8.61 -2.14 13.70
CA PHE A 95 8.06 -2.12 12.34
C PHE A 95 9.01 -2.64 11.26
N ASN A 96 10.32 -2.43 11.40
CA ASN A 96 11.34 -2.90 10.46
C ASN A 96 11.75 -4.38 10.68
N ALA A 97 11.30 -5.01 11.75
CA ALA A 97 11.62 -6.40 12.09
C ALA A 97 10.46 -7.36 11.84
N VAL A 98 9.21 -6.89 11.97
CA VAL A 98 8.02 -7.72 11.81
C VAL A 98 7.51 -7.69 10.36
N THR A 99 6.87 -8.78 9.95
CA THR A 99 6.25 -8.89 8.64
C THR A 99 4.91 -8.15 8.59
N ASN A 100 4.33 -8.00 7.39
CA ASN A 100 2.97 -7.48 7.24
C ASN A 100 1.95 -8.34 8.01
N GLU A 101 2.10 -9.65 7.95
CA GLU A 101 1.24 -10.60 8.65
C GLU A 101 1.34 -10.45 10.17
N ASP A 102 2.54 -10.23 10.72
CA ASP A 102 2.72 -10.00 12.17
C ASP A 102 2.06 -8.68 12.59
N ALA A 103 2.24 -7.60 11.83
CA ALA A 103 1.62 -6.31 12.11
C ALA A 103 0.07 -6.38 12.02
N ARG A 104 -0.46 -7.16 11.10
CA ARG A 104 -1.89 -7.45 11.02
C ARG A 104 -2.42 -8.11 12.29
N GLU A 105 -1.64 -9.05 12.89
CA GLU A 105 -2.03 -9.68 14.14
C GLU A 105 -2.08 -8.69 15.32
N TYR A 106 -1.23 -7.63 15.35
CA TYR A 106 -1.34 -6.56 16.35
C TYR A 106 -2.68 -5.84 16.26
N TYR A 107 -3.18 -5.60 15.05
CA TYR A 107 -4.51 -5.04 14.87
C TYR A 107 -5.60 -6.03 15.30
N ILE A 108 -5.53 -7.30 14.91
CA ILE A 108 -6.54 -8.31 15.26
C ILE A 108 -6.62 -8.54 16.76
N SER A 109 -5.49 -8.64 17.48
CA SER A 109 -5.44 -8.82 18.93
C SER A 109 -5.95 -7.61 19.71
N GLY A 110 -5.86 -6.41 19.14
CA GLY A 110 -6.18 -5.15 19.82
C GLY A 110 -4.97 -4.44 20.40
N ASP A 111 -3.77 -4.93 20.11
CA ASP A 111 -2.50 -4.27 20.47
C ASP A 111 -2.22 -3.06 19.58
N ALA A 112 -2.94 -2.93 18.46
CA ALA A 112 -2.95 -1.74 17.61
C ALA A 112 -4.38 -1.29 17.29
N ALA A 113 -4.57 0.04 17.18
CA ALA A 113 -5.85 0.67 16.86
C ALA A 113 -6.14 0.69 15.36
N ALA A 114 -5.10 0.75 14.52
CA ALA A 114 -5.17 0.70 13.06
C ALA A 114 -4.04 -0.16 12.50
N PHE A 115 -4.12 -0.51 11.23
CA PHE A 115 -3.13 -1.30 10.49
C PHE A 115 -3.03 -0.76 9.06
N ILE A 116 -1.80 -0.64 8.55
CA ILE A 116 -1.55 -0.37 7.15
C ILE A 116 -1.17 -1.67 6.46
N GLY A 117 -1.96 -2.05 5.47
CA GLY A 117 -1.77 -3.24 4.65
C GLY A 117 -2.50 -3.12 3.33
N GLY A 118 -2.63 -4.23 2.62
CA GLY A 118 -3.25 -4.27 1.31
C GLY A 118 -4.64 -4.94 1.30
N ASN A 119 -5.26 -4.92 0.13
CA ASN A 119 -6.56 -5.55 -0.10
C ASN A 119 -6.56 -7.08 0.17
N TRP A 120 -5.40 -7.71 0.18
CA TRP A 120 -5.22 -9.13 0.52
C TRP A 120 -5.39 -9.45 2.00
N ASP A 121 -5.37 -8.44 2.88
CA ASP A 121 -5.51 -8.61 4.33
C ASP A 121 -6.97 -8.58 4.79
N GLU A 122 -7.85 -7.91 4.05
CA GLU A 122 -9.23 -7.63 4.45
C GLU A 122 -10.01 -8.90 4.82
N SER A 123 -10.06 -9.87 3.92
CA SER A 123 -10.86 -11.07 4.12
C SER A 123 -10.37 -11.93 5.31
N TYR A 124 -9.07 -11.94 5.55
CA TYR A 124 -8.50 -12.62 6.71
C TYR A 124 -8.86 -11.91 8.02
N ILE A 125 -8.73 -10.59 8.06
CA ILE A 125 -9.10 -9.76 9.22
C ILE A 125 -10.59 -9.92 9.53
N ALA A 126 -11.45 -9.75 8.52
CA ALA A 126 -12.89 -9.85 8.67
C ALA A 126 -13.31 -11.24 9.18
N ALA A 127 -12.84 -12.31 8.56
CA ALA A 127 -13.17 -13.67 8.98
C ALA A 127 -12.67 -14.01 10.40
N THR A 128 -11.46 -13.58 10.73
CA THR A 128 -10.86 -13.84 12.05
C THR A 128 -11.60 -13.08 13.15
N LEU A 129 -11.94 -11.81 12.94
CA LEU A 129 -12.66 -11.01 13.91
C LEU A 129 -14.12 -11.46 14.05
N LEU A 130 -14.79 -11.81 12.96
CA LEU A 130 -16.14 -12.36 13.01
C LEU A 130 -16.21 -13.63 13.89
N ALA A 131 -15.19 -14.45 13.83
CA ALA A 131 -15.10 -15.69 14.61
C ALA A 131 -14.68 -15.48 16.07
N SER A 132 -13.91 -14.44 16.39
CA SER A 132 -13.25 -14.25 17.69
C SER A 132 -13.72 -13.02 18.46
N ASN A 133 -14.15 -11.95 17.80
CA ASN A 133 -14.55 -10.67 18.40
C ASN A 133 -15.53 -9.92 17.49
N GLU A 134 -16.82 -10.29 17.58
CA GLU A 134 -17.90 -9.71 16.78
C GLU A 134 -18.06 -8.18 17.02
N GLU A 135 -17.78 -7.68 18.23
CA GLU A 135 -17.82 -6.25 18.53
C GLU A 135 -16.76 -5.49 17.71
N LYS A 136 -15.52 -5.99 17.70
CA LYS A 136 -14.46 -5.40 16.90
C LYS A 136 -14.72 -5.54 15.41
N TYR A 137 -15.24 -6.68 14.97
CA TYR A 137 -15.68 -6.88 13.58
C TYR A 137 -16.66 -5.79 13.14
N ASN A 138 -17.71 -5.54 13.91
CA ASN A 138 -18.73 -4.53 13.60
C ASN A 138 -18.21 -3.07 13.65
N ASN A 139 -17.00 -2.85 14.16
CA ASN A 139 -16.36 -1.54 14.22
C ASN A 139 -15.17 -1.39 13.27
N ILE A 140 -14.95 -2.33 12.34
CA ILE A 140 -13.96 -2.17 11.27
C ILE A 140 -14.36 -0.98 10.41
N GLY A 141 -13.38 -0.12 10.08
CA GLY A 141 -13.54 0.97 9.14
C GLY A 141 -12.32 1.06 8.23
N PHE A 142 -12.48 1.71 7.10
CA PHE A 142 -11.44 1.88 6.08
C PHE A 142 -11.12 3.36 5.92
N ALA A 143 -9.84 3.68 5.70
CA ALA A 143 -9.38 5.02 5.46
C ALA A 143 -8.17 5.02 4.53
N VAL A 144 -8.02 6.06 3.73
CA VAL A 144 -6.76 6.34 3.04
C VAL A 144 -5.72 6.83 4.04
N LEU A 145 -4.44 6.79 3.68
CA LEU A 145 -3.40 7.39 4.51
C LEU A 145 -3.72 8.87 4.77
N PRO A 146 -3.48 9.38 5.99
CA PRO A 146 -3.70 10.78 6.30
C PRO A 146 -2.87 11.72 5.43
N GLN A 147 -3.38 12.93 5.22
CA GLN A 147 -2.69 13.96 4.43
C GLN A 147 -1.65 14.68 5.27
N PRO A 148 -0.39 14.81 4.81
CA PRO A 148 0.55 15.76 5.39
C PRO A 148 0.10 17.20 5.19
N ALA A 149 0.37 18.10 6.15
CA ALA A 149 -0.11 19.48 6.10
C ALA A 149 0.44 20.29 4.92
N ASP A 150 1.65 19.98 4.48
CA ASP A 150 2.36 20.67 3.40
C ASP A 150 2.22 19.98 2.02
N ALA A 151 1.62 18.79 1.96
CA ALA A 151 1.35 18.12 0.70
C ALA A 151 0.08 18.64 0.03
N THR A 152 0.09 18.76 -1.30
CA THR A 152 -0.93 19.51 -2.04
C THR A 152 -1.74 18.67 -3.03
N TYR A 153 -1.36 17.41 -3.29
CA TYR A 153 -2.01 16.58 -4.30
C TYR A 153 -2.84 15.45 -3.69
N ALA A 154 -3.88 15.07 -4.38
CA ALA A 154 -4.68 13.84 -4.22
C ALA A 154 -4.91 13.36 -2.75
N PRO A 155 -5.52 14.17 -1.87
CA PRO A 155 -5.66 13.83 -0.44
C PRO A 155 -6.54 12.59 -0.19
N ASN A 156 -7.37 12.18 -1.14
CA ASN A 156 -8.26 11.02 -1.04
C ASN A 156 -7.79 9.87 -1.96
N SER A 157 -6.48 9.77 -2.20
CA SER A 157 -5.93 8.70 -3.05
C SER A 157 -5.33 7.56 -2.23
N GLN A 158 -5.38 6.37 -2.80
CA GLN A 158 -4.56 5.24 -2.40
C GLN A 158 -3.78 4.72 -3.61
N ASN A 159 -2.64 4.09 -3.38
CA ASN A 159 -1.90 3.50 -4.48
C ASN A 159 -2.62 2.27 -5.05
N ILE A 160 -2.47 2.09 -6.35
CA ILE A 160 -2.87 0.88 -7.06
C ILE A 160 -1.74 0.48 -8.00
N GLY A 161 -1.44 -0.80 -8.06
CA GLY A 161 -0.42 -1.34 -8.96
C GLY A 161 -0.92 -2.54 -9.71
N LEU A 162 -0.18 -2.92 -10.75
CA LEU A 162 -0.31 -4.23 -11.37
C LEU A 162 0.25 -5.26 -10.39
N GLY A 163 -0.62 -5.83 -9.55
CA GLY A 163 -0.23 -6.84 -8.57
C GLY A 163 0.42 -8.06 -9.19
N TYR A 164 -0.05 -8.46 -10.37
CA TYR A 164 0.47 -9.61 -11.10
C TYR A 164 0.49 -9.37 -12.60
N ALA A 165 1.47 -9.96 -13.27
CA ALA A 165 1.53 -10.07 -14.72
C ALA A 165 1.66 -11.54 -15.12
N VAL A 166 1.08 -11.92 -16.25
CA VAL A 166 1.20 -13.27 -16.81
C VAL A 166 2.23 -13.27 -17.92
N ALA A 167 3.29 -14.01 -17.74
CA ALA A 167 4.33 -14.19 -18.74
C ALA A 167 4.38 -15.63 -19.24
N ILE A 168 4.49 -15.80 -20.56
CA ILE A 168 4.64 -17.13 -21.17
C ILE A 168 6.14 -17.43 -21.26
N ASN A 169 6.54 -18.59 -20.69
CA ASN A 169 7.94 -19.02 -20.76
C ASN A 169 8.35 -19.29 -22.22
N PRO A 170 9.41 -18.66 -22.75
CA PRO A 170 9.82 -18.85 -24.15
C PRO A 170 10.18 -20.31 -24.52
N LYS A 171 10.49 -21.17 -23.53
CA LYS A 171 10.76 -22.58 -23.76
C LYS A 171 9.56 -23.39 -24.28
N VAL A 172 8.34 -22.85 -24.17
CA VAL A 172 7.16 -23.51 -24.76
C VAL A 172 6.94 -23.16 -26.23
N ALA A 173 7.72 -22.21 -26.79
CA ALA A 173 7.56 -21.77 -28.18
C ALA A 173 7.83 -22.89 -29.23
N ASP A 174 8.66 -23.87 -28.88
CA ASP A 174 8.99 -25.02 -29.76
C ASP A 174 7.91 -26.13 -29.74
N ASP A 175 6.90 -26.02 -28.87
CA ASP A 175 5.78 -26.95 -28.76
C ASP A 175 4.46 -26.20 -29.03
N PRO A 176 3.91 -26.28 -30.26
CA PRO A 176 2.72 -25.50 -30.64
C PRO A 176 1.48 -25.77 -29.78
N GLU A 177 1.31 -26.99 -29.27
CA GLU A 177 0.14 -27.34 -28.44
C GLU A 177 0.29 -26.70 -27.05
N LYS A 178 1.48 -26.76 -26.45
CA LYS A 178 1.74 -26.10 -25.17
C LYS A 178 1.70 -24.57 -25.28
N LEU A 179 2.22 -24.02 -26.38
CA LEU A 179 2.15 -22.58 -26.61
C LEU A 179 0.71 -22.10 -26.73
N ALA A 180 -0.14 -22.82 -27.49
CA ALA A 180 -1.55 -22.48 -27.61
C ALA A 180 -2.26 -22.54 -26.25
N ALA A 181 -2.04 -23.60 -25.48
CA ALA A 181 -2.65 -23.72 -24.14
C ALA A 181 -2.12 -22.63 -23.17
N ALA A 182 -0.85 -22.22 -23.26
CA ALA A 182 -0.31 -21.15 -22.45
C ALA A 182 -0.90 -19.78 -22.82
N ILE A 183 -1.15 -19.53 -24.10
CA ILE A 183 -1.83 -18.32 -24.57
C ILE A 183 -3.27 -18.31 -24.09
N ASP A 184 -4.02 -19.40 -24.28
CA ASP A 184 -5.41 -19.50 -23.82
C ASP A 184 -5.53 -19.27 -22.32
N LEU A 185 -4.60 -19.83 -21.51
CA LEU A 185 -4.56 -19.58 -20.07
C LEU A 185 -4.26 -18.12 -19.75
N ALA A 186 -3.27 -17.51 -20.43
CA ALA A 186 -2.92 -16.12 -20.22
C ALA A 186 -4.12 -15.19 -20.54
N GLU A 187 -4.79 -15.41 -21.68
CA GLU A 187 -5.98 -14.66 -22.08
C GLU A 187 -7.13 -14.83 -21.08
N TYR A 188 -7.34 -16.05 -20.57
CA TYR A 188 -8.37 -16.31 -19.57
C TYR A 188 -8.12 -15.56 -18.26
N VAL A 189 -6.92 -15.69 -17.67
CA VAL A 189 -6.62 -15.10 -16.36
C VAL A 189 -6.48 -13.57 -16.39
N THR A 190 -6.20 -13.00 -17.56
CA THR A 190 -6.17 -11.53 -17.75
C THR A 190 -7.48 -10.96 -18.27
N GLY A 191 -8.43 -11.83 -18.63
CA GLY A 191 -9.68 -11.45 -19.27
C GLY A 191 -10.81 -11.10 -18.28
N PRO A 192 -11.90 -10.49 -18.79
CA PRO A 192 -13.03 -10.07 -17.96
C PRO A 192 -13.78 -11.24 -17.29
N ALA A 193 -13.76 -12.44 -17.87
CA ALA A 193 -14.42 -13.60 -17.28
C ALA A 193 -13.76 -14.02 -15.96
N PHE A 194 -12.42 -14.05 -15.93
CA PHE A 194 -11.69 -14.34 -14.69
C PHE A 194 -11.77 -13.19 -13.69
N ALA A 195 -11.68 -11.95 -14.15
CA ALA A 195 -11.85 -10.77 -13.28
C ALA A 195 -13.24 -10.78 -12.61
N ASN A 196 -14.30 -11.08 -13.35
CA ASN A 196 -15.62 -11.23 -12.77
C ASN A 196 -15.72 -12.41 -11.78
N TYR A 197 -15.09 -13.54 -12.11
CA TYR A 197 -15.01 -14.69 -11.20
C TYR A 197 -14.31 -14.32 -9.88
N VAL A 198 -13.18 -13.63 -9.93
CA VAL A 198 -12.43 -13.21 -8.74
C VAL A 198 -13.24 -12.21 -7.92
N ALA A 199 -13.84 -11.21 -8.55
CA ALA A 199 -14.65 -10.21 -7.86
C ALA A 199 -15.88 -10.84 -7.18
N THR A 200 -16.61 -11.72 -7.90
CA THR A 200 -17.85 -12.34 -7.41
C THR A 200 -17.62 -13.39 -6.32
N ASN A 201 -16.45 -14.05 -6.31
CA ASN A 201 -16.19 -15.14 -5.36
C ASN A 201 -15.26 -14.75 -4.20
N TYR A 202 -14.47 -13.67 -4.36
CA TYR A 202 -13.44 -13.28 -3.40
C TYR A 202 -13.48 -11.79 -3.04
N ALA A 203 -14.37 -11.00 -3.63
CA ALA A 203 -14.45 -9.53 -3.49
C ALA A 203 -13.11 -8.81 -3.79
N LEU A 204 -12.33 -9.35 -4.71
CA LEU A 204 -11.04 -8.79 -5.10
C LEU A 204 -11.09 -8.21 -6.51
N GLY A 205 -10.31 -7.16 -6.76
CA GLY A 205 -10.07 -6.65 -8.11
C GLY A 205 -9.26 -7.65 -8.95
N GLY A 206 -9.64 -7.80 -10.22
CA GLY A 206 -8.88 -8.58 -11.19
C GLY A 206 -7.97 -7.69 -12.04
N LEU A 207 -7.19 -8.30 -12.94
CA LEU A 207 -6.34 -7.60 -13.90
C LEU A 207 -7.14 -6.78 -14.93
N THR A 208 -8.44 -7.02 -15.05
CA THR A 208 -9.37 -6.28 -15.90
C THR A 208 -10.49 -5.74 -15.02
N LYS A 209 -10.76 -4.44 -15.12
CA LYS A 209 -11.89 -3.83 -14.41
C LYS A 209 -13.21 -4.40 -14.96
N VAL A 210 -14.07 -4.88 -14.08
CA VAL A 210 -15.43 -5.31 -14.41
C VAL A 210 -16.43 -4.35 -13.79
N ALA A 211 -17.55 -4.12 -14.49
CA ALA A 211 -18.67 -3.35 -13.99
C ALA A 211 -19.71 -4.28 -13.34
N ASP A 212 -20.53 -3.73 -12.47
CA ASP A 212 -21.72 -4.38 -11.89
C ASP A 212 -21.42 -5.71 -11.20
N VAL A 213 -20.39 -5.75 -10.37
CA VAL A 213 -20.05 -6.94 -9.57
C VAL A 213 -21.14 -7.21 -8.54
N ASP A 214 -21.66 -8.44 -8.53
CA ASP A 214 -22.62 -8.88 -7.52
C ASP A 214 -21.90 -9.29 -6.22
N LEU A 215 -21.97 -8.43 -5.22
CA LEU A 215 -21.39 -8.65 -3.89
C LEU A 215 -22.39 -9.17 -2.86
N SER A 216 -23.63 -9.49 -3.25
CA SER A 216 -24.72 -9.87 -2.33
C SER A 216 -24.43 -11.11 -1.49
N ASN A 217 -23.48 -11.94 -1.90
CA ASN A 217 -23.07 -13.15 -1.17
C ASN A 217 -22.02 -12.89 -0.07
N PHE A 218 -21.47 -11.66 0.00
CA PHE A 218 -20.49 -11.28 1.01
C PHE A 218 -21.14 -10.58 2.20
N ASP A 219 -20.47 -10.61 3.34
CA ASP A 219 -20.86 -9.82 4.50
C ASP A 219 -20.72 -8.31 4.24
N GLN A 220 -21.30 -7.49 5.13
CA GLN A 220 -21.37 -6.05 4.91
C GLN A 220 -19.99 -5.40 4.91
N ILE A 221 -19.05 -5.85 5.73
CA ILE A 221 -17.69 -5.30 5.80
C ILE A 221 -16.94 -5.51 4.50
N THR A 222 -17.02 -6.70 3.92
CA THR A 222 -16.41 -7.01 2.62
C THR A 222 -17.05 -6.21 1.48
N GLN A 223 -18.38 -6.01 1.50
CA GLN A 223 -19.05 -5.15 0.53
C GLN A 223 -18.59 -3.68 0.66
N ASP A 224 -18.52 -3.17 1.90
CA ASP A 224 -18.09 -1.80 2.18
C ASP A 224 -16.63 -1.59 1.77
N PHE A 225 -15.74 -2.57 2.05
CA PHE A 225 -14.36 -2.53 1.62
C PHE A 225 -14.22 -2.48 0.09
N TYR A 226 -14.93 -3.35 -0.63
CA TYR A 226 -14.88 -3.38 -2.09
C TYR A 226 -15.31 -2.03 -2.68
N ASN A 227 -16.43 -1.49 -2.21
CA ASN A 227 -16.93 -0.21 -2.69
C ASN A 227 -15.96 0.93 -2.36
N TRP A 228 -15.46 0.99 -1.13
CA TRP A 228 -14.48 1.98 -0.72
C TRP A 228 -13.19 1.89 -1.55
N SER A 229 -12.64 0.68 -1.72
CA SER A 229 -11.34 0.47 -2.36
C SER A 229 -11.36 0.64 -3.88
N TYR A 230 -12.42 0.15 -4.54
CA TYR A 230 -12.46 0.06 -6.01
C TYR A 230 -13.42 1.04 -6.68
N VAL A 231 -14.30 1.70 -5.92
CA VAL A 231 -15.31 2.61 -6.47
C VAL A 231 -15.15 4.04 -5.96
N ASP A 232 -15.01 4.22 -4.65
CA ASP A 232 -15.13 5.54 -4.01
C ASP A 232 -13.78 6.26 -3.84
N THR A 233 -12.65 5.53 -3.84
CA THR A 233 -11.33 6.09 -3.60
C THR A 233 -10.60 6.38 -4.90
N GLU A 234 -9.99 7.55 -5.00
CA GLU A 234 -9.08 7.88 -6.11
C GLU A 234 -7.82 7.01 -6.04
N THR A 235 -7.18 6.79 -7.17
CA THR A 235 -5.98 5.95 -7.26
C THR A 235 -4.76 6.77 -7.70
N CYS A 236 -3.60 6.41 -7.17
CA CYS A 236 -2.31 6.91 -7.61
C CYS A 236 -1.38 5.73 -7.95
N GLU A 237 -0.29 6.01 -8.68
CA GLU A 237 0.64 4.98 -9.13
C GLU A 237 1.48 4.43 -7.97
N ILE A 238 1.65 3.11 -7.95
CA ILE A 238 2.60 2.45 -7.06
C ILE A 238 4.02 2.51 -7.66
N TYR A 239 5.00 2.91 -6.87
CA TYR A 239 6.34 3.21 -7.37
C TYR A 239 7.17 2.01 -7.80
N ASP A 240 6.79 0.80 -7.43
CA ASP A 240 7.50 -0.42 -7.82
C ASP A 240 6.95 -1.09 -9.09
N SER A 241 5.85 -0.57 -9.69
CA SER A 241 5.17 -1.25 -10.80
C SER A 241 5.89 -1.19 -12.14
N TYR A 242 6.57 -0.08 -12.45
CA TYR A 242 7.07 0.19 -13.81
C TYR A 242 8.57 0.43 -13.87
N ILE A 243 9.25 0.30 -12.74
CA ILE A 243 10.68 0.58 -12.64
C ILE A 243 11.48 -0.72 -12.47
N SER A 244 12.77 -0.71 -12.85
CA SER A 244 13.65 -1.86 -12.68
C SER A 244 13.76 -2.28 -11.22
N SER A 245 13.73 -3.60 -10.96
CA SER A 245 13.95 -4.14 -9.62
C SER A 245 15.26 -3.67 -8.99
N ALA A 246 16.29 -3.41 -9.79
CA ALA A 246 17.55 -2.85 -9.29
C ALA A 246 17.41 -1.46 -8.66
N VAL A 247 16.40 -0.68 -9.06
CA VAL A 247 16.11 0.65 -8.48
C VAL A 247 15.30 0.51 -7.20
N TRP A 248 14.19 -0.22 -7.26
CA TRP A 248 13.34 -0.33 -6.07
C TRP A 248 13.95 -1.24 -4.98
N ASP A 249 14.88 -2.18 -5.28
CA ASP A 249 15.64 -2.90 -4.28
C ASP A 249 16.53 -1.95 -3.44
N VAL A 250 17.17 -0.97 -4.10
CA VAL A 250 17.93 0.08 -3.43
C VAL A 250 17.00 0.93 -2.57
N LEU A 251 15.91 1.43 -3.15
CA LEU A 251 14.93 2.26 -2.45
C LEU A 251 14.35 1.53 -1.23
N ASN A 252 13.93 0.28 -1.37
CA ASN A 252 13.37 -0.52 -0.26
C ASN A 252 14.38 -0.73 0.90
N THR A 253 15.66 -0.94 0.57
CA THR A 253 16.71 -1.14 1.58
C THR A 253 17.05 0.18 2.29
N ASP A 254 17.14 1.26 1.54
CA ASP A 254 17.50 2.58 2.07
C ASP A 254 16.36 3.18 2.88
N LEU A 255 15.09 2.96 2.48
CA LEU A 255 13.91 3.33 3.28
C LEU A 255 13.95 2.68 4.66
N GLN A 256 14.27 1.37 4.75
CA GLN A 256 14.38 0.69 6.04
C GLN A 256 15.43 1.36 6.94
N THR A 257 16.58 1.74 6.36
CA THR A 257 17.67 2.41 7.07
C THR A 257 17.30 3.84 7.48
N MET A 258 16.64 4.57 6.57
CA MET A 258 16.19 5.95 6.80
C MET A 258 15.12 6.02 7.90
N MET A 259 14.16 5.11 7.88
CA MET A 259 13.08 5.06 8.87
C MET A 259 13.59 4.76 10.29
N ASN A 260 14.77 4.12 10.42
CA ASN A 260 15.47 3.97 11.70
C ASN A 260 16.31 5.21 12.10
N GLY A 261 16.42 6.22 11.23
CA GLY A 261 17.24 7.42 11.47
C GLY A 261 18.72 7.28 11.10
N ASP A 262 19.11 6.16 10.47
CA ASP A 262 20.52 5.85 10.15
C ASP A 262 20.94 6.32 8.74
N MET A 263 20.03 6.92 7.97
CA MET A 263 20.26 7.50 6.63
C MET A 263 19.42 8.76 6.45
N THR A 264 19.93 9.74 5.68
CA THR A 264 19.16 10.95 5.39
C THR A 264 18.22 10.76 4.19
N PRO A 265 17.11 11.49 4.10
CA PRO A 265 16.25 11.51 2.92
C PRO A 265 16.98 11.83 1.62
N GLU A 266 17.94 12.77 1.67
CA GLU A 266 18.77 13.15 0.54
C GLU A 266 19.68 12.01 0.06
N ASP A 267 20.24 11.22 1.00
CA ASP A 267 21.06 10.04 0.64
C ASP A 267 20.20 8.96 -0.02
N VAL A 268 19.00 8.70 0.48
CA VAL A 268 18.02 7.77 -0.15
C VAL A 268 17.69 8.23 -1.56
N ALA A 269 17.37 9.50 -1.74
CA ALA A 269 17.05 10.10 -3.04
C ALA A 269 18.23 9.98 -4.01
N ALA A 270 19.45 10.29 -3.56
CA ALA A 270 20.67 10.21 -4.38
C ALA A 270 20.99 8.75 -4.79
N ASN A 271 20.85 7.80 -3.88
CA ASN A 271 21.09 6.38 -4.15
C ASN A 271 20.06 5.81 -5.15
N ALA A 272 18.77 6.14 -4.97
CA ALA A 272 17.71 5.77 -5.91
C ALA A 272 17.95 6.38 -7.29
N GLN A 273 18.36 7.65 -7.37
CA GLN A 273 18.73 8.32 -8.62
C GLN A 273 19.92 7.65 -9.31
N ALA A 274 20.97 7.32 -8.58
CA ALA A 274 22.14 6.64 -9.10
C ALA A 274 21.78 5.24 -9.65
N ALA A 275 20.95 4.49 -8.94
CA ALA A 275 20.46 3.20 -9.39
C ALA A 275 19.59 3.33 -10.65
N TYR A 276 18.74 4.36 -10.72
CA TYR A 276 17.94 4.66 -11.89
C TYR A 276 18.81 4.98 -13.11
N GLU A 277 19.79 5.88 -13.00
CA GLU A 277 20.70 6.25 -14.09
C GLU A 277 21.55 5.06 -14.59
N ALA A 278 21.89 4.12 -13.71
CA ALA A 278 22.65 2.93 -14.06
C ALA A 278 21.83 1.86 -14.80
N ASN A 279 20.49 1.90 -14.71
CA ASN A 279 19.59 0.86 -15.24
C ASN A 279 18.64 1.37 -16.34
N TYR A 280 18.64 2.66 -16.62
CA TYR A 280 17.86 3.33 -17.66
C TYR A 280 18.72 4.23 -18.54
#